data_ea9266753aa4113d1f3d1cf060fa1bc6
#
_entry.id   ea9266753aa4113d1f3d1cf060fa1bc6
#
_cell.length_a   1.000
_cell.length_b   1.000
_cell.length_c   1.000
_cell.angle_alpha   90.00
_cell.angle_beta   90.00
_cell.angle_gamma   90.00
#
_symmetry.space_group_name_H-M   'P 1'
#
loop_
_entity.id
_entity.type
_entity.pdbx_description
1 polymer ?
#
loop_
_entity_poly.entity_id
_entity_poly.type
_entity_poly.pdbx_seq_one_letter_code
_entity_poly.pdbx_strand_id
1 'polypeptide(L)'
;MAIKTLLQFMRGFFAALLLLCFTTGCSTWKLGKSGQNKIAGKTYVIIGASSGFGRGVAEELGRYKANVVLAARRTELLEEIADTIRNSGGTARVVTCDISKPEEVQRVAEAAVTQYGKVDVWINMAGVGAIGRFWEIPAEDQVRVIDVNLKGFIYGSRAAVDIFIKQGYGVLINIGSVDSETPLAYHASYSASKAAVRNLSLALGQELRLNGYKKIKVVTIEPWAVDTPWWRHAANYTGVEPKMALMDEPDKVVNAILRKSLRPKKIVPVGWKAKASSFMANVFPRLNEHITANVSQRYQMEMPPAAPATQGALYKPMEEGKGVDDGVDERMKEEKKMRNKQKKE
;
A
#
# COMPACT_ATOMS: atom_id res chain seq x y z
N MET A 1 9.73 6.38 -49.44
CA MET A 1 9.84 7.67 -48.68
C MET A 1 8.80 7.76 -47.58
N ALA A 2 7.53 7.46 -47.82
CA ALA A 2 6.43 7.57 -46.85
C ALA A 2 6.58 6.74 -45.55
N ILE A 3 7.09 5.50 -45.61
CA ILE A 3 7.23 4.61 -44.45
C ILE A 3 8.29 5.13 -43.43
N LYS A 4 9.39 5.70 -43.89
CA LYS A 4 10.43 6.30 -43.01
C LYS A 4 9.89 7.54 -42.27
N THR A 5 9.09 8.35 -42.95
CA THR A 5 8.46 9.55 -42.38
C THR A 5 7.42 9.18 -41.35
N LEU A 6 6.61 8.13 -41.59
CA LEU A 6 5.62 7.61 -40.67
C LEU A 6 6.28 7.04 -39.41
N LEU A 7 7.38 6.30 -39.54
CA LEU A 7 8.15 5.76 -38.41
C LEU A 7 8.82 6.88 -37.58
N GLN A 8 9.28 7.94 -38.19
CA GLN A 8 9.80 9.11 -37.48
C GLN A 8 8.69 9.87 -36.73
N PHE A 9 7.53 10.03 -37.36
CA PHE A 9 6.38 10.67 -36.73
C PHE A 9 5.87 9.83 -35.52
N MET A 10 5.78 8.51 -35.68
CA MET A 10 5.43 7.60 -34.56
C MET A 10 6.47 7.65 -33.44
N ARG A 11 7.77 7.69 -33.72
CA ARG A 11 8.82 7.85 -32.70
C ARG A 11 8.72 9.18 -31.98
N GLY A 12 8.47 10.28 -32.69
CA GLY A 12 8.24 11.60 -32.08
C GLY A 12 6.98 11.65 -31.23
N PHE A 13 5.89 11.05 -31.69
CA PHE A 13 4.63 10.96 -30.94
C PHE A 13 4.78 10.09 -29.69
N PHE A 14 5.47 8.96 -29.77
CA PHE A 14 5.76 8.11 -28.61
C PHE A 14 6.70 8.80 -27.60
N ALA A 15 7.71 9.55 -28.07
CA ALA A 15 8.59 10.33 -27.21
C ALA A 15 7.84 11.48 -26.52
N ALA A 16 6.95 12.18 -27.21
CA ALA A 16 6.11 13.24 -26.65
C ALA A 16 5.08 12.69 -25.66
N LEU A 17 4.47 11.52 -25.94
CA LEU A 17 3.54 10.84 -25.02
C LEU A 17 4.26 10.37 -23.74
N LEU A 18 5.48 9.85 -23.86
CA LEU A 18 6.36 9.53 -22.73
C LEU A 18 6.69 10.79 -21.91
N LEU A 19 7.05 11.90 -22.53
CA LEU A 19 7.31 13.15 -21.81
C LEU A 19 6.07 13.70 -21.08
N LEU A 20 4.88 13.61 -21.65
CA LEU A 20 3.64 14.01 -20.97
C LEU A 20 3.34 13.14 -19.72
N CYS A 21 3.70 11.85 -19.73
CA CYS A 21 3.58 10.98 -18.56
C CYS A 21 4.52 11.38 -17.41
N PHE A 22 5.66 12.02 -17.69
CA PHE A 22 6.61 12.47 -16.66
C PHE A 22 6.17 13.73 -15.92
N THR A 23 5.32 14.58 -16.50
CA THR A 23 4.93 15.87 -15.92
C THR A 23 3.82 15.78 -14.87
N THR A 24 3.17 14.61 -14.68
CA THR A 24 2.05 14.45 -13.72
C THR A 24 2.46 13.91 -12.34
N GLY A 25 3.72 14.11 -11.95
CA GLY A 25 4.33 13.58 -10.71
C GLY A 25 3.89 14.19 -9.38
N CYS A 26 2.95 15.16 -9.35
CA CYS A 26 2.59 15.92 -8.15
C CYS A 26 2.03 15.13 -6.95
N SER A 27 1.73 13.83 -7.07
CA SER A 27 1.13 13.07 -5.96
C SER A 27 2.12 12.59 -4.90
N THR A 28 3.43 12.59 -5.22
CA THR A 28 4.49 12.05 -4.34
C THR A 28 5.27 13.11 -3.56
N TRP A 29 4.99 14.39 -3.76
CA TRP A 29 5.70 15.47 -3.09
C TRP A 29 5.14 15.72 -1.69
N LYS A 30 5.98 16.12 -0.74
CA LYS A 30 5.55 16.53 0.61
C LYS A 30 4.46 17.61 0.54
N LEU A 31 3.55 17.59 1.53
CA LEU A 31 2.53 18.62 1.65
C LEU A 31 3.17 19.97 2.01
N GLY A 32 2.84 21.01 1.25
CA GLY A 32 3.16 22.38 1.64
C GLY A 32 2.35 22.82 2.88
N LYS A 33 2.74 23.95 3.52
CA LYS A 33 2.13 24.47 4.75
C LYS A 33 0.60 24.55 4.69
N SER A 34 0.01 25.00 3.58
CA SER A 34 -1.44 25.05 3.39
C SER A 34 -2.12 23.67 3.48
N GLY A 35 -1.46 22.62 2.99
CA GLY A 35 -1.95 21.24 3.11
C GLY A 35 -1.82 20.71 4.54
N GLN A 36 -0.69 20.98 5.19
CA GLN A 36 -0.44 20.60 6.58
C GLN A 36 -1.49 21.24 7.51
N ASN A 37 -1.78 22.53 7.35
CA ASN A 37 -2.81 23.24 8.13
C ASN A 37 -4.22 22.64 7.91
N LYS A 38 -4.52 22.05 6.75
CA LYS A 38 -5.80 21.37 6.50
C LYS A 38 -5.89 20.00 7.17
N ILE A 39 -4.78 19.41 7.57
CA ILE A 39 -4.72 18.14 8.32
C ILE A 39 -4.88 18.40 9.82
N ALA A 40 -4.37 19.52 10.32
CA ALA A 40 -4.43 19.87 11.74
C ALA A 40 -5.86 19.75 12.30
N GLY A 41 -6.00 19.05 13.43
CA GLY A 41 -7.27 18.82 14.13
C GLY A 41 -8.25 17.85 13.42
N LYS A 42 -7.89 17.30 12.27
CA LYS A 42 -8.67 16.20 11.64
C LYS A 42 -8.39 14.87 12.32
N THR A 43 -9.41 14.02 12.35
CA THR A 43 -9.32 12.68 12.93
C THR A 43 -9.05 11.64 11.85
N TYR A 44 -7.96 10.91 12.00
CA TYR A 44 -7.53 9.83 11.12
C TYR A 44 -7.55 8.50 11.89
N VAL A 45 -8.14 7.48 11.29
CA VAL A 45 -8.02 6.08 11.74
C VAL A 45 -7.07 5.36 10.79
N ILE A 46 -6.08 4.66 11.34
CA ILE A 46 -5.10 3.89 10.56
C ILE A 46 -5.09 2.45 11.05
N ILE A 47 -5.60 1.52 10.25
CA ILE A 47 -5.46 0.08 10.53
C ILE A 47 -4.24 -0.47 9.79
N GLY A 48 -3.24 -0.95 10.53
CA GLY A 48 -1.93 -1.33 10.04
C GLY A 48 -0.88 -0.26 10.32
N ALA A 49 -0.96 0.42 11.47
CA ALA A 49 -0.12 1.57 11.82
C ALA A 49 1.28 1.22 12.32
N SER A 50 1.61 -0.05 12.63
CA SER A 50 2.81 -0.41 13.43
C SER A 50 4.13 -0.45 12.65
N SER A 51 4.11 -0.40 11.31
CA SER A 51 5.33 -0.39 10.46
C SER A 51 5.00 0.10 9.04
N GLY A 52 6.04 0.23 8.21
CA GLY A 52 5.90 0.61 6.80
C GLY A 52 5.12 1.91 6.61
N PHE A 53 4.26 1.96 5.60
CA PHE A 53 3.47 3.16 5.30
C PHE A 53 2.61 3.63 6.48
N GLY A 54 2.06 2.69 7.28
CA GLY A 54 1.20 3.01 8.40
C GLY A 54 1.92 3.82 9.46
N ARG A 55 3.12 3.41 9.83
CA ARG A 55 3.99 4.16 10.73
C ARG A 55 4.35 5.52 10.12
N GLY A 56 4.80 5.56 8.85
CA GLY A 56 5.17 6.81 8.20
C GLY A 56 4.02 7.81 8.09
N VAL A 57 2.81 7.34 7.75
CA VAL A 57 1.60 8.21 7.73
C VAL A 57 1.26 8.71 9.13
N ALA A 58 1.32 7.85 10.15
CA ALA A 58 1.01 8.21 11.53
C ALA A 58 1.96 9.29 12.06
N GLU A 59 3.27 9.10 11.87
CA GLU A 59 4.30 10.07 12.30
C GLU A 59 4.15 11.42 11.59
N GLU A 60 3.91 11.45 10.28
CA GLU A 60 3.67 12.70 9.54
C GLU A 60 2.38 13.40 9.99
N LEU A 61 1.30 12.65 10.27
CA LEU A 61 0.06 13.20 10.81
C LEU A 61 0.28 13.83 12.18
N GLY A 62 1.12 13.22 13.03
CA GLY A 62 1.53 13.82 14.31
C GLY A 62 2.20 15.17 14.13
N ARG A 63 3.19 15.26 13.21
CA ARG A 63 3.87 16.52 12.86
C ARG A 63 2.89 17.59 12.35
N TYR A 64 1.78 17.16 11.70
CA TYR A 64 0.73 18.08 11.22
C TYR A 64 -0.39 18.31 12.24
N LYS A 65 -0.19 17.88 13.49
CA LYS A 65 -1.11 18.08 14.63
C LYS A 65 -2.51 17.51 14.39
N ALA A 66 -2.58 16.33 13.78
CA ALA A 66 -3.82 15.58 13.63
C ALA A 66 -4.18 14.80 14.91
N ASN A 67 -5.42 14.34 14.97
CA ASN A 67 -5.89 13.34 15.90
C ASN A 67 -5.76 11.96 15.21
N VAL A 68 -5.06 11.00 15.81
CA VAL A 68 -4.76 9.73 15.17
C VAL A 68 -5.21 8.56 16.04
N VAL A 69 -6.02 7.66 15.47
CA VAL A 69 -6.30 6.35 16.05
C VAL A 69 -5.38 5.33 15.37
N LEU A 70 -4.49 4.73 16.14
CA LEU A 70 -3.50 3.77 15.70
C LEU A 70 -4.01 2.35 15.99
N ALA A 71 -4.18 1.53 14.96
CA ALA A 71 -4.65 0.17 15.12
C ALA A 71 -3.71 -0.84 14.44
N ALA A 72 -3.24 -1.84 15.16
CA ALA A 72 -2.49 -2.99 14.68
C ALA A 72 -2.38 -4.06 15.78
N ARG A 73 -1.75 -5.20 15.45
CA ARG A 73 -1.55 -6.31 16.39
C ARG A 73 -0.41 -6.08 17.41
N ARG A 74 0.57 -5.18 17.11
CA ARG A 74 1.77 -4.89 17.94
C ARG A 74 1.53 -3.66 18.80
N THR A 75 0.97 -3.83 19.98
CA THR A 75 0.55 -2.75 20.87
C THR A 75 1.73 -1.87 21.31
N GLU A 76 2.85 -2.47 21.68
CA GLU A 76 4.04 -1.75 22.16
C GLU A 76 4.57 -0.78 21.10
N LEU A 77 4.61 -1.19 19.83
CA LEU A 77 5.01 -0.30 18.73
C LEU A 77 3.99 0.81 18.46
N LEU A 78 2.69 0.54 18.69
CA LEU A 78 1.68 1.58 18.57
C LEU A 78 1.82 2.64 19.67
N GLU A 79 2.17 2.25 20.89
CA GLU A 79 2.44 3.22 21.98
C GLU A 79 3.69 4.06 21.70
N GLU A 80 4.78 3.46 21.21
CA GLU A 80 5.97 4.20 20.76
C GLU A 80 5.63 5.27 19.70
N ILE A 81 4.81 4.90 18.71
CA ILE A 81 4.35 5.81 17.66
C ILE A 81 3.42 6.88 18.26
N ALA A 82 2.54 6.50 19.18
CA ALA A 82 1.64 7.43 19.86
C ALA A 82 2.40 8.49 20.65
N ASP A 83 3.48 8.11 21.34
CA ASP A 83 4.34 9.06 22.03
C ASP A 83 5.05 10.01 21.07
N THR A 84 5.52 9.50 19.93
CA THR A 84 6.09 10.33 18.85
C THR A 84 5.07 11.36 18.33
N ILE A 85 3.81 10.95 18.15
CA ILE A 85 2.73 11.85 17.73
C ILE A 85 2.43 12.92 18.79
N ARG A 86 2.31 12.52 20.06
CA ARG A 86 2.04 13.44 21.20
C ARG A 86 3.17 14.47 21.35
N ASN A 87 4.42 14.02 21.27
CA ASN A 87 5.61 14.87 21.34
C ASN A 87 5.68 15.87 20.15
N SER A 88 5.08 15.54 19.01
CA SER A 88 4.98 16.41 17.84
C SER A 88 3.79 17.40 17.91
N GLY A 89 2.97 17.34 18.97
CA GLY A 89 1.81 18.21 19.19
C GLY A 89 0.50 17.72 18.57
N GLY A 90 0.46 16.47 18.07
CA GLY A 90 -0.76 15.75 17.71
C GLY A 90 -1.38 15.03 18.91
N THR A 91 -2.47 14.31 18.68
CA THR A 91 -3.07 13.42 19.66
C THR A 91 -3.14 11.99 19.11
N ALA A 92 -3.01 11.00 19.98
CA ALA A 92 -3.03 9.60 19.57
C ALA A 92 -3.83 8.72 20.53
N ARG A 93 -4.62 7.81 19.96
CA ARG A 93 -5.31 6.72 20.64
C ARG A 93 -4.85 5.39 20.07
N VAL A 94 -4.36 4.49 20.90
CA VAL A 94 -3.95 3.13 20.52
C VAL A 94 -5.09 2.16 20.72
N VAL A 95 -5.28 1.23 19.76
CA VAL A 95 -6.23 0.13 19.82
C VAL A 95 -5.57 -1.11 19.23
N THR A 96 -5.37 -2.15 20.03
CA THR A 96 -4.91 -3.46 19.53
C THR A 96 -5.98 -4.06 18.63
N CYS A 97 -5.60 -4.42 17.38
CA CYS A 97 -6.55 -4.89 16.38
C CYS A 97 -5.91 -5.85 15.38
N ASP A 98 -6.47 -7.06 15.25
CA ASP A 98 -6.36 -7.88 14.06
C ASP A 98 -7.51 -7.51 13.11
N ILE A 99 -7.20 -6.93 11.95
CA ILE A 99 -8.22 -6.48 10.98
C ILE A 99 -9.11 -7.63 10.47
N SER A 100 -8.65 -8.88 10.57
CA SER A 100 -9.45 -10.05 10.16
C SER A 100 -10.55 -10.41 11.13
N LYS A 101 -10.63 -9.72 12.29
CA LYS A 101 -11.64 -9.93 13.34
C LYS A 101 -12.61 -8.73 13.36
N PRO A 102 -13.87 -8.91 12.94
CA PRO A 102 -14.82 -7.80 12.80
C PRO A 102 -15.09 -7.08 14.13
N GLU A 103 -15.12 -7.80 15.24
CA GLU A 103 -15.33 -7.23 16.58
C GLU A 103 -14.17 -6.34 17.02
N GLU A 104 -12.93 -6.65 16.58
CA GLU A 104 -11.77 -5.81 16.88
C GLU A 104 -11.77 -4.53 16.04
N VAL A 105 -12.19 -4.62 14.78
CA VAL A 105 -12.37 -3.45 13.90
C VAL A 105 -13.49 -2.55 14.43
N GLN A 106 -14.58 -3.12 14.95
CA GLN A 106 -15.66 -2.36 15.56
C GLN A 106 -15.17 -1.58 16.79
N ARG A 107 -14.32 -2.19 17.66
CA ARG A 107 -13.69 -1.47 18.78
C ARG A 107 -12.85 -0.28 18.34
N VAL A 108 -12.15 -0.36 17.18
CA VAL A 108 -11.41 0.78 16.63
C VAL A 108 -12.35 1.92 16.27
N ALA A 109 -13.49 1.61 15.64
CA ALA A 109 -14.50 2.60 15.27
C ALA A 109 -15.10 3.30 16.51
N GLU A 110 -15.46 2.54 17.51
CA GLU A 110 -16.00 3.03 18.79
C GLU A 110 -14.99 3.91 19.52
N ALA A 111 -13.73 3.47 19.63
CA ALA A 111 -12.65 4.26 20.23
C ALA A 111 -12.45 5.61 19.52
N ALA A 112 -12.51 5.62 18.17
CA ALA A 112 -12.37 6.84 17.40
C ALA A 112 -13.50 7.85 17.66
N VAL A 113 -14.76 7.38 17.64
CA VAL A 113 -15.93 8.23 17.86
C VAL A 113 -16.00 8.68 19.32
N THR A 114 -15.73 7.81 20.28
CA THR A 114 -15.73 8.16 21.71
C THR A 114 -14.66 9.20 22.03
N GLN A 115 -13.46 9.06 21.48
CA GLN A 115 -12.35 9.94 21.78
C GLN A 115 -12.44 11.29 21.08
N TYR A 116 -12.89 11.33 19.81
CA TYR A 116 -12.79 12.51 18.94
C TYR A 116 -14.12 12.99 18.37
N GLY A 117 -15.22 12.28 18.61
CA GLY A 117 -16.58 12.64 18.16
C GLY A 117 -16.80 12.47 16.64
N LYS A 118 -15.75 12.30 15.86
CA LYS A 118 -15.80 12.21 14.39
C LYS A 118 -14.61 11.44 13.82
N VAL A 119 -14.73 11.01 12.56
CA VAL A 119 -13.63 10.48 11.76
C VAL A 119 -13.61 11.18 10.40
N ASP A 120 -12.58 11.96 10.11
CA ASP A 120 -12.43 12.63 8.81
C ASP A 120 -11.90 11.68 7.74
N VAL A 121 -10.95 10.78 8.11
CA VAL A 121 -10.30 9.84 7.20
C VAL A 121 -10.12 8.50 7.87
N TRP A 122 -10.49 7.44 7.17
CA TRP A 122 -10.23 6.06 7.58
C TRP A 122 -9.32 5.39 6.56
N ILE A 123 -8.24 4.74 7.03
CA ILE A 123 -7.23 4.14 6.17
C ILE A 123 -7.08 2.65 6.51
N ASN A 124 -7.50 1.78 5.61
CA ASN A 124 -7.21 0.35 5.66
C ASN A 124 -5.90 0.09 4.94
N MET A 125 -4.85 -0.27 5.67
CA MET A 125 -3.54 -0.56 5.08
C MET A 125 -2.83 -1.78 5.67
N ALA A 126 -3.42 -2.45 6.66
CA ALA A 126 -2.93 -3.75 7.09
C ALA A 126 -2.89 -4.71 5.90
N GLY A 127 -1.79 -5.42 5.74
CA GLY A 127 -1.68 -6.36 4.63
C GLY A 127 -0.55 -7.36 4.85
N VAL A 128 -0.81 -8.58 4.43
CA VAL A 128 0.13 -9.71 4.47
C VAL A 128 0.26 -10.30 3.06
N GLY A 129 1.32 -11.08 2.84
CA GLY A 129 1.53 -11.81 1.59
C GLY A 129 2.01 -13.23 1.84
N ALA A 130 1.82 -14.10 0.86
CA ALA A 130 2.46 -15.39 0.78
C ALA A 130 3.12 -15.50 -0.60
N ILE A 131 4.43 -15.69 -0.62
CA ILE A 131 5.27 -15.68 -1.83
C ILE A 131 5.81 -17.08 -2.08
N GLY A 132 5.60 -17.61 -3.28
CA GLY A 132 6.04 -18.94 -3.66
C GLY A 132 5.23 -19.51 -4.82
N ARG A 133 5.57 -20.72 -5.27
CA ARG A 133 4.75 -21.41 -6.28
C ARG A 133 3.38 -21.74 -5.68
N PHE A 134 2.33 -21.48 -6.42
CA PHE A 134 0.95 -21.63 -5.94
C PHE A 134 0.67 -23.00 -5.30
N TRP A 135 1.22 -24.06 -5.87
CA TRP A 135 1.05 -25.43 -5.40
C TRP A 135 1.99 -25.83 -4.24
N GLU A 136 2.95 -24.98 -3.86
CA GLU A 136 3.87 -25.18 -2.72
C GLU A 136 3.44 -24.40 -1.48
N ILE A 137 2.61 -23.36 -1.66
CA ILE A 137 2.07 -22.58 -0.53
C ILE A 137 0.88 -23.35 0.07
N PRO A 138 0.86 -23.64 1.39
CA PRO A 138 -0.29 -24.23 2.05
C PRO A 138 -1.59 -23.46 1.74
N ALA A 139 -2.68 -24.19 1.47
CA ALA A 139 -3.96 -23.57 1.10
C ALA A 139 -4.50 -22.63 2.20
N GLU A 140 -4.33 -23.02 3.47
CA GLU A 140 -4.70 -22.22 4.64
C GLU A 140 -3.96 -20.89 4.70
N ASP A 141 -2.68 -20.84 4.30
CA ASP A 141 -1.89 -19.60 4.28
C ASP A 141 -2.35 -18.67 3.15
N GLN A 142 -2.73 -19.24 2.00
CA GLN A 142 -3.34 -18.45 0.92
C GLN A 142 -4.70 -17.88 1.32
N VAL A 143 -5.53 -18.68 2.01
CA VAL A 143 -6.83 -18.23 2.56
C VAL A 143 -6.61 -17.15 3.63
N ARG A 144 -5.59 -17.29 4.49
CA ARG A 144 -5.26 -16.27 5.49
C ARG A 144 -4.89 -14.91 4.86
N VAL A 145 -4.23 -14.89 3.70
CA VAL A 145 -4.02 -13.66 2.94
C VAL A 145 -5.34 -12.99 2.57
N ILE A 146 -6.35 -13.75 2.14
CA ILE A 146 -7.68 -13.23 1.83
C ILE A 146 -8.39 -12.71 3.09
N ASP A 147 -8.29 -13.42 4.21
CA ASP A 147 -8.90 -13.01 5.48
C ASP A 147 -8.40 -11.63 5.94
N VAL A 148 -7.10 -11.39 5.85
CA VAL A 148 -6.51 -10.12 6.25
C VAL A 148 -6.75 -9.03 5.19
N ASN A 149 -6.37 -9.30 3.93
CA ASN A 149 -6.30 -8.27 2.91
C ASN A 149 -7.67 -7.91 2.32
N LEU A 150 -8.64 -8.83 2.29
CA LEU A 150 -9.95 -8.58 1.71
C LEU A 150 -11.05 -8.53 2.77
N LYS A 151 -11.26 -9.59 3.56
CA LYS A 151 -12.31 -9.57 4.61
C LYS A 151 -12.06 -8.44 5.60
N GLY A 152 -10.80 -8.26 6.05
CA GLY A 152 -10.42 -7.16 6.92
C GLY A 152 -10.76 -5.79 6.33
N PHE A 153 -10.52 -5.60 5.03
CA PHE A 153 -10.87 -4.35 4.35
C PHE A 153 -12.38 -4.16 4.19
N ILE A 154 -13.15 -5.23 4.05
CA ILE A 154 -14.61 -5.17 4.10
C ILE A 154 -15.07 -4.69 5.47
N TYR A 155 -14.54 -5.25 6.57
CA TYR A 155 -14.89 -4.85 7.93
C TYR A 155 -14.52 -3.39 8.20
N GLY A 156 -13.28 -2.98 7.88
CA GLY A 156 -12.83 -1.60 8.04
C GLY A 156 -13.61 -0.61 7.18
N SER A 157 -13.93 -0.98 5.93
CA SER A 157 -14.74 -0.13 5.04
C SER A 157 -16.15 0.01 5.55
N ARG A 158 -16.77 -1.07 6.06
CA ARG A 158 -18.11 -1.03 6.66
C ARG A 158 -18.15 -0.13 7.88
N ALA A 159 -17.22 -0.30 8.82
CA ALA A 159 -17.13 0.52 10.03
C ALA A 159 -16.95 2.02 9.68
N ALA A 160 -16.09 2.34 8.71
CA ALA A 160 -15.87 3.70 8.24
C ALA A 160 -17.15 4.29 7.62
N VAL A 161 -17.81 3.56 6.73
CA VAL A 161 -19.02 4.03 6.02
C VAL A 161 -20.17 4.26 6.98
N ASP A 162 -20.36 3.42 7.99
CA ASP A 162 -21.40 3.60 9.00
C ASP A 162 -21.22 4.91 9.79
N ILE A 163 -19.97 5.29 10.11
CA ILE A 163 -19.64 6.59 10.71
C ILE A 163 -19.88 7.73 9.71
N PHE A 164 -19.39 7.59 8.47
CA PHE A 164 -19.45 8.63 7.46
C PHE A 164 -20.88 8.95 7.02
N ILE A 165 -21.77 7.96 6.94
CA ILE A 165 -23.20 8.17 6.65
C ILE A 165 -23.85 8.99 7.76
N LYS A 166 -23.59 8.67 9.03
CA LYS A 166 -24.16 9.41 10.19
C LYS A 166 -23.68 10.86 10.23
N GLN A 167 -22.40 11.10 9.92
CA GLN A 167 -21.83 12.47 9.95
C GLN A 167 -21.97 13.24 8.61
N GLY A 168 -22.34 12.55 7.51
CA GLY A 168 -22.60 13.15 6.20
C GLY A 168 -21.36 13.36 5.31
N TYR A 169 -20.15 12.99 5.74
CA TYR A 169 -18.90 13.13 4.99
C TYR A 169 -17.83 12.15 5.46
N GLY A 170 -16.75 12.01 4.69
CA GLY A 170 -15.57 11.23 5.06
C GLY A 170 -14.76 10.78 3.87
N VAL A 171 -13.53 10.35 4.13
CA VAL A 171 -12.65 9.78 3.11
C VAL A 171 -12.19 8.40 3.58
N LEU A 172 -12.60 7.37 2.87
CA LEU A 172 -12.09 6.00 3.02
C LEU A 172 -10.91 5.81 2.06
N ILE A 173 -9.77 5.38 2.58
CA ILE A 173 -8.59 5.02 1.78
C ILE A 173 -8.28 3.55 1.99
N ASN A 174 -8.32 2.78 0.93
CA ASN A 174 -7.91 1.38 0.89
C ASN A 174 -6.57 1.26 0.17
N ILE A 175 -5.58 0.60 0.78
CA ILE A 175 -4.29 0.38 0.15
C ILE A 175 -4.36 -0.88 -0.72
N GLY A 176 -4.40 -0.65 -2.03
CA GLY A 176 -4.25 -1.66 -3.07
C GLY A 176 -2.78 -2.00 -3.35
N SER A 177 -2.49 -2.29 -4.59
CA SER A 177 -1.16 -2.54 -5.16
C SER A 177 -1.22 -2.37 -6.68
N VAL A 178 -0.10 -2.25 -7.36
CA VAL A 178 -0.05 -2.48 -8.82
C VAL A 178 -0.53 -3.89 -9.18
N ASP A 179 -0.39 -4.86 -8.28
CA ASP A 179 -0.90 -6.23 -8.42
C ASP A 179 -2.44 -6.27 -8.57
N SER A 180 -3.14 -5.17 -8.29
CA SER A 180 -4.58 -5.06 -8.53
C SER A 180 -4.95 -5.09 -10.01
N GLU A 181 -4.05 -4.66 -10.90
CA GLU A 181 -4.20 -4.66 -12.37
C GLU A 181 -3.17 -5.54 -13.08
N THR A 182 -1.99 -5.69 -12.48
CA THR A 182 -0.86 -6.42 -13.05
C THR A 182 -0.48 -7.54 -12.09
N PRO A 183 -1.17 -8.70 -12.13
CA PRO A 183 -0.87 -9.80 -11.22
C PRO A 183 0.56 -10.29 -11.45
N LEU A 184 1.26 -10.61 -10.36
CA LEU A 184 2.61 -11.12 -10.39
C LEU A 184 2.65 -12.63 -10.16
N ALA A 185 3.50 -13.33 -10.91
CA ALA A 185 3.83 -14.72 -10.60
C ALA A 185 4.37 -14.82 -9.17
N TYR A 186 4.08 -15.93 -8.49
CA TYR A 186 4.45 -16.22 -7.09
C TYR A 186 3.70 -15.37 -6.03
N HIS A 187 2.75 -14.49 -6.44
CA HIS A 187 1.93 -13.65 -5.58
C HIS A 187 0.43 -13.93 -5.73
N ALA A 188 0.00 -15.11 -6.15
CA ALA A 188 -1.36 -15.39 -6.63
C ALA A 188 -2.46 -14.93 -5.66
N SER A 189 -2.44 -15.38 -4.40
CA SER A 189 -3.45 -14.99 -3.38
C SER A 189 -3.37 -13.51 -3.03
N TYR A 190 -2.16 -12.93 -2.98
CA TYR A 190 -1.97 -11.50 -2.76
C TYR A 190 -2.55 -10.67 -3.90
N SER A 191 -2.19 -10.96 -5.16
CA SER A 191 -2.70 -10.27 -6.34
C SER A 191 -4.23 -10.36 -6.41
N ALA A 192 -4.81 -11.55 -6.19
CA ALA A 192 -6.26 -11.74 -6.13
C ALA A 192 -6.90 -10.86 -5.05
N SER A 193 -6.32 -10.79 -3.83
CA SER A 193 -6.82 -9.96 -2.74
C SER A 193 -6.81 -8.47 -3.09
N LYS A 194 -5.74 -7.99 -3.75
CA LYS A 194 -5.59 -6.57 -4.10
C LYS A 194 -6.49 -6.17 -5.28
N ALA A 195 -6.71 -7.05 -6.25
CA ALA A 195 -7.71 -6.86 -7.29
C ALA A 195 -9.14 -6.76 -6.70
N ALA A 196 -9.46 -7.62 -5.74
CA ALA A 196 -10.74 -7.58 -5.04
C ALA A 196 -10.93 -6.28 -4.24
N VAL A 197 -9.91 -5.79 -3.53
CA VAL A 197 -9.95 -4.50 -2.80
C VAL A 197 -10.20 -3.32 -3.72
N ARG A 198 -9.57 -3.31 -4.91
CA ARG A 198 -9.81 -2.28 -5.93
C ARG A 198 -11.28 -2.28 -6.37
N ASN A 199 -11.82 -3.45 -6.72
CA ASN A 199 -13.20 -3.58 -7.19
C ASN A 199 -14.22 -3.27 -6.08
N LEU A 200 -13.97 -3.72 -4.85
CA LEU A 200 -14.76 -3.35 -3.67
C LEU A 200 -14.85 -1.84 -3.51
N SER A 201 -13.70 -1.14 -3.60
CA SER A 201 -13.63 0.32 -3.44
C SER A 201 -14.38 1.05 -4.54
N LEU A 202 -14.30 0.58 -5.79
CA LEU A 202 -15.01 1.16 -6.92
C LEU A 202 -16.51 0.99 -6.80
N ALA A 203 -16.99 -0.22 -6.47
CA ALA A 203 -18.40 -0.53 -6.28
C ALA A 203 -18.99 0.30 -5.13
N LEU A 204 -18.35 0.30 -3.97
CA LEU A 204 -18.76 1.09 -2.82
C LEU A 204 -18.86 2.59 -3.13
N GLY A 205 -17.88 3.12 -3.87
CA GLY A 205 -17.90 4.52 -4.30
C GLY A 205 -19.06 4.84 -5.28
N GLN A 206 -19.52 3.87 -6.07
CA GLN A 206 -20.71 4.00 -6.93
C GLN A 206 -21.99 3.99 -6.09
N GLU A 207 -22.14 3.05 -5.17
CA GLU A 207 -23.30 2.93 -4.28
C GLU A 207 -23.51 4.21 -3.45
N LEU A 208 -22.43 4.72 -2.82
CA LEU A 208 -22.48 5.96 -2.05
C LEU A 208 -22.94 7.15 -2.91
N ARG A 209 -22.46 7.26 -4.15
CA ARG A 209 -22.87 8.32 -5.09
C ARG A 209 -24.35 8.20 -5.49
N LEU A 210 -24.79 6.99 -5.80
CA LEU A 210 -26.18 6.72 -6.22
C LEU A 210 -27.17 7.00 -5.10
N ASN A 211 -26.77 6.76 -3.86
CA ASN A 211 -27.59 7.02 -2.65
C ASN A 211 -27.41 8.44 -2.07
N GLY A 212 -26.84 9.37 -2.83
CA GLY A 212 -26.77 10.80 -2.45
C GLY A 212 -25.59 11.19 -1.55
N TYR A 213 -24.75 10.27 -1.09
CA TYR A 213 -23.62 10.54 -0.19
C TYR A 213 -22.40 11.13 -0.92
N LYS A 214 -22.60 12.23 -1.65
CA LYS A 214 -21.60 12.84 -2.53
C LYS A 214 -20.34 13.34 -1.79
N LYS A 215 -20.41 13.59 -0.48
CA LYS A 215 -19.29 14.05 0.35
C LYS A 215 -18.49 12.89 0.96
N ILE A 216 -18.94 11.65 0.84
CA ILE A 216 -18.17 10.45 1.20
C ILE A 216 -17.38 10.02 -0.03
N LYS A 217 -16.08 9.85 0.14
CA LYS A 217 -15.15 9.48 -0.95
C LYS A 217 -14.44 8.19 -0.64
N VAL A 218 -14.30 7.33 -1.64
CA VAL A 218 -13.52 6.09 -1.57
C VAL A 218 -12.33 6.21 -2.50
N VAL A 219 -11.15 5.90 -1.99
CA VAL A 219 -9.85 6.03 -2.67
C VAL A 219 -9.11 4.71 -2.59
N THR A 220 -8.57 4.23 -3.69
CA THR A 220 -7.60 3.12 -3.71
C THR A 220 -6.23 3.71 -4.05
N ILE A 221 -5.25 3.50 -3.16
CA ILE A 221 -3.85 3.83 -3.40
C ILE A 221 -3.15 2.58 -3.90
N GLU A 222 -2.49 2.65 -5.03
CA GLU A 222 -1.82 1.51 -5.67
C GLU A 222 -0.31 1.77 -5.80
N PRO A 223 0.47 1.37 -4.78
CA PRO A 223 1.93 1.47 -4.81
C PRO A 223 2.54 0.49 -5.80
N TRP A 224 3.70 0.85 -6.36
CA TRP A 224 4.69 -0.07 -6.90
C TRP A 224 5.34 -0.86 -5.75
N ALA A 225 6.26 -1.78 -6.04
CA ALA A 225 7.11 -2.39 -5.01
C ALA A 225 7.86 -1.29 -4.24
N VAL A 226 7.81 -1.33 -2.91
CA VAL A 226 8.37 -0.30 -2.02
C VAL A 226 9.24 -0.96 -0.97
N ASP A 227 10.35 -0.32 -0.63
CA ASP A 227 11.25 -0.77 0.44
C ASP A 227 10.59 -0.57 1.81
N THR A 228 9.95 -1.62 2.30
CA THR A 228 9.25 -1.63 3.58
C THR A 228 9.42 -3.00 4.25
N PRO A 229 9.16 -3.11 5.57
CA PRO A 229 9.16 -4.39 6.27
C PRO A 229 8.18 -5.45 5.73
N TRP A 230 7.29 -5.09 4.81
CA TRP A 230 6.36 -6.03 4.20
C TRP A 230 7.05 -7.24 3.55
N TRP A 231 8.22 -7.03 2.91
CA TRP A 231 8.98 -8.11 2.28
C TRP A 231 9.48 -9.14 3.30
N ARG A 232 9.92 -8.69 4.47
CA ARG A 232 10.31 -9.52 5.60
C ARG A 232 9.12 -10.21 6.26
N HIS A 233 7.98 -9.51 6.33
CA HIS A 233 6.76 -9.98 6.97
C HIS A 233 5.94 -10.95 6.09
N ALA A 234 6.17 -11.00 4.78
CA ALA A 234 5.50 -11.95 3.91
C ALA A 234 5.88 -13.39 4.27
N ALA A 235 4.91 -14.29 4.22
CA ALA A 235 5.21 -15.72 4.24
C ALA A 235 6.03 -16.08 2.99
N ASN A 236 7.09 -16.82 3.18
CA ASN A 236 8.06 -17.12 2.13
C ASN A 236 8.18 -18.63 1.92
N TYR A 237 7.88 -19.07 0.71
CA TYR A 237 7.98 -20.46 0.26
C TYR A 237 8.88 -20.59 -0.97
N THR A 238 9.66 -19.55 -1.29
CA THR A 238 10.51 -19.53 -2.48
C THR A 238 11.88 -20.22 -2.28
N GLY A 239 12.31 -20.38 -1.04
CA GLY A 239 13.66 -20.83 -0.71
C GLY A 239 14.73 -19.75 -0.81
N VAL A 240 14.35 -18.51 -1.15
CA VAL A 240 15.25 -17.34 -1.27
C VAL A 240 14.65 -16.12 -0.58
N GLU A 241 15.46 -15.07 -0.33
CA GLU A 241 14.99 -13.84 0.33
C GLU A 241 13.98 -13.08 -0.55
N PRO A 242 12.76 -12.78 -0.05
CA PRO A 242 11.77 -12.04 -0.83
C PRO A 242 12.21 -10.60 -1.13
N LYS A 243 12.22 -10.23 -2.41
CA LYS A 243 12.50 -8.86 -2.85
C LYS A 243 12.02 -8.62 -4.29
N MET A 244 12.03 -7.38 -4.73
CA MET A 244 11.57 -7.00 -6.07
C MET A 244 12.50 -5.98 -6.71
N ALA A 245 12.42 -5.90 -8.05
CA ALA A 245 13.18 -4.93 -8.83
C ALA A 245 12.70 -3.50 -8.61
N LEU A 246 13.62 -2.55 -8.65
CA LEU A 246 13.32 -1.11 -8.77
C LEU A 246 12.35 -0.61 -7.68
N MET A 247 12.56 -0.97 -6.44
CA MET A 247 11.71 -0.51 -5.34
C MET A 247 11.67 1.03 -5.25
N ASP A 248 10.57 1.54 -4.75
CA ASP A 248 10.39 2.95 -4.43
C ASP A 248 10.60 3.18 -2.93
N GLU A 249 10.96 4.41 -2.57
CA GLU A 249 11.03 4.84 -1.17
C GLU A 249 9.62 4.96 -0.57
N PRO A 250 9.42 4.57 0.71
CA PRO A 250 8.14 4.65 1.41
C PRO A 250 7.51 6.03 1.41
N ASP A 251 8.31 7.09 1.48
CA ASP A 251 7.88 8.49 1.49
C ASP A 251 6.98 8.86 0.31
N LYS A 252 7.17 8.24 -0.85
CA LYS A 252 6.31 8.46 -2.03
C LYS A 252 4.86 8.05 -1.74
N VAL A 253 4.69 6.90 -1.07
CA VAL A 253 3.36 6.37 -0.74
C VAL A 253 2.74 7.15 0.42
N VAL A 254 3.51 7.43 1.47
CA VAL A 254 3.09 8.27 2.60
C VAL A 254 2.55 9.61 2.10
N ASN A 255 3.32 10.31 1.27
CA ASN A 255 2.91 11.60 0.70
C ASN A 255 1.67 11.48 -0.21
N ALA A 256 1.54 10.39 -0.98
CA ALA A 256 0.37 10.15 -1.80
C ALA A 256 -0.89 9.97 -0.93
N ILE A 257 -0.82 9.19 0.14
CA ILE A 257 -1.92 8.98 1.09
C ILE A 257 -2.35 10.31 1.71
N LEU A 258 -1.42 11.08 2.27
CA LEU A 258 -1.70 12.37 2.90
C LEU A 258 -2.32 13.38 1.92
N ARG A 259 -1.84 13.44 0.69
CA ARG A 259 -2.42 14.30 -0.35
C ARG A 259 -3.81 13.86 -0.75
N LYS A 260 -4.05 12.55 -0.85
CA LYS A 260 -5.35 12.01 -1.28
C LYS A 260 -6.38 12.01 -0.17
N SER A 261 -5.98 12.07 1.08
CA SER A 261 -6.91 12.37 2.19
C SER A 261 -7.54 13.77 2.07
N LEU A 262 -6.82 14.74 1.48
CA LEU A 262 -7.30 16.10 1.26
C LEU A 262 -7.93 16.33 -0.13
N ARG A 263 -7.48 15.59 -1.15
CA ARG A 263 -7.92 15.69 -2.55
C ARG A 263 -8.18 14.29 -3.10
N PRO A 264 -9.29 13.65 -2.69
CA PRO A 264 -9.58 12.25 -3.04
C PRO A 264 -9.72 12.05 -4.55
N LYS A 265 -9.15 10.94 -5.05
CA LYS A 265 -9.27 10.42 -6.40
C LYS A 265 -9.50 8.91 -6.31
N LYS A 266 -10.42 8.36 -7.11
CA LYS A 266 -10.86 6.95 -6.99
C LYS A 266 -9.71 5.95 -6.98
N ILE A 267 -8.81 6.03 -7.96
CA ILE A 267 -7.64 5.17 -8.11
C ILE A 267 -6.39 6.05 -8.24
N VAL A 268 -5.34 5.67 -7.53
CA VAL A 268 -4.10 6.44 -7.43
C VAL A 268 -2.88 5.52 -7.57
N PRO A 269 -2.43 5.21 -8.79
CA PRO A 269 -1.12 4.60 -8.99
C PRO A 269 -0.04 5.56 -8.49
N VAL A 270 0.84 5.08 -7.58
CA VAL A 270 1.86 5.92 -6.94
C VAL A 270 3.17 5.89 -7.72
N GLY A 271 3.62 7.06 -8.15
CA GLY A 271 4.85 7.20 -8.93
C GLY A 271 4.69 6.83 -10.41
N TRP A 272 5.76 7.03 -11.17
CA TRP A 272 5.74 6.78 -12.60
C TRP A 272 5.75 5.28 -12.94
N LYS A 273 6.40 4.44 -12.13
CA LYS A 273 6.48 2.99 -12.34
C LYS A 273 5.10 2.34 -12.25
N ALA A 274 4.33 2.66 -11.21
CA ALA A 274 2.96 2.18 -11.06
C ALA A 274 2.07 2.64 -12.21
N LYS A 275 2.20 3.90 -12.65
CA LYS A 275 1.45 4.42 -13.82
C LYS A 275 1.83 3.73 -15.12
N ALA A 276 3.14 3.50 -15.33
CA ALA A 276 3.62 2.80 -16.52
C ALA A 276 3.14 1.34 -16.54
N SER A 277 3.19 0.65 -15.39
CA SER A 277 2.67 -0.72 -15.25
C SER A 277 1.17 -0.78 -15.56
N SER A 278 0.37 0.13 -14.97
CA SER A 278 -1.06 0.22 -15.24
C SER A 278 -1.35 0.49 -16.74
N PHE A 279 -0.60 1.41 -17.35
CA PHE A 279 -0.72 1.68 -18.79
C PHE A 279 -0.39 0.44 -19.63
N MET A 280 0.72 -0.24 -19.34
CA MET A 280 1.15 -1.44 -20.05
C MET A 280 0.13 -2.58 -19.91
N ALA A 281 -0.43 -2.77 -18.72
CA ALA A 281 -1.45 -3.79 -18.47
C ALA A 281 -2.72 -3.56 -19.32
N ASN A 282 -3.13 -2.30 -19.49
CA ASN A 282 -4.34 -1.95 -20.24
C ASN A 282 -4.15 -1.93 -21.76
N VAL A 283 -2.96 -1.54 -22.25
CA VAL A 283 -2.72 -1.34 -23.69
C VAL A 283 -2.03 -2.54 -24.33
N PHE A 284 -1.12 -3.19 -23.61
CA PHE A 284 -0.31 -4.31 -24.08
C PHE A 284 -0.35 -5.50 -23.11
N PRO A 285 -1.52 -6.09 -22.79
CA PRO A 285 -1.68 -7.05 -21.69
C PRO A 285 -0.76 -8.28 -21.83
N ARG A 286 -0.65 -8.88 -23.02
CA ARG A 286 0.22 -10.05 -23.25
C ARG A 286 1.70 -9.75 -23.04
N LEU A 287 2.17 -8.58 -23.51
CA LEU A 287 3.56 -8.16 -23.33
C LEU A 287 3.84 -7.84 -21.86
N ASN A 288 2.91 -7.18 -21.19
CA ASN A 288 3.00 -6.88 -19.76
C ASN A 288 3.09 -8.17 -18.93
N GLU A 289 2.22 -9.16 -19.19
CA GLU A 289 2.24 -10.47 -18.54
C GLU A 289 3.60 -11.16 -18.69
N HIS A 290 4.12 -11.22 -19.92
CA HIS A 290 5.41 -11.85 -20.18
C HIS A 290 6.57 -11.15 -19.44
N ILE A 291 6.60 -9.83 -19.46
CA ILE A 291 7.63 -9.03 -18.76
C ILE A 291 7.53 -9.24 -17.25
N THR A 292 6.34 -9.12 -16.68
CA THR A 292 6.16 -9.21 -15.22
C THR A 292 6.42 -10.62 -14.70
N ALA A 293 6.03 -11.66 -15.43
CA ALA A 293 6.34 -13.05 -15.09
C ALA A 293 7.85 -13.29 -15.04
N ASN A 294 8.61 -12.86 -16.07
CA ASN A 294 10.05 -13.02 -16.12
C ASN A 294 10.78 -12.21 -15.04
N VAL A 295 10.30 -11.00 -14.75
CA VAL A 295 10.85 -10.16 -13.67
C VAL A 295 10.60 -10.84 -12.32
N SER A 296 9.38 -11.34 -12.06
CA SER A 296 9.06 -12.07 -10.84
C SER A 296 9.91 -13.34 -10.70
N GLN A 297 10.03 -14.16 -11.76
CA GLN A 297 10.89 -15.34 -11.76
C GLN A 297 12.31 -15.00 -11.33
N ARG A 298 12.88 -13.96 -11.93
CA ARG A 298 14.26 -13.55 -11.67
C ARG A 298 14.47 -13.03 -10.24
N TYR A 299 13.58 -12.16 -9.74
CA TYR A 299 13.75 -11.49 -8.47
C TYR A 299 13.15 -12.23 -7.27
N GLN A 300 12.27 -13.20 -7.49
CA GLN A 300 11.64 -13.99 -6.43
C GLN A 300 12.16 -15.42 -6.33
N MET A 301 12.84 -15.94 -7.37
CA MET A 301 13.23 -17.35 -7.42
C MET A 301 14.72 -17.58 -7.72
N GLU A 302 15.38 -16.70 -8.50
CA GLU A 302 16.71 -17.01 -9.05
C GLU A 302 17.84 -16.18 -8.45
N MET A 303 17.63 -14.87 -8.28
CA MET A 303 18.71 -13.94 -7.91
C MET A 303 18.97 -13.78 -6.42
N PRO A 304 17.97 -13.87 -5.53
CA PRO A 304 18.21 -13.60 -4.12
C PRO A 304 19.01 -14.71 -3.45
N PRO A 305 19.70 -14.40 -2.32
CA PRO A 305 20.35 -15.41 -1.50
C PRO A 305 19.32 -16.39 -0.92
N ALA A 306 19.77 -17.61 -0.59
CA ALA A 306 18.93 -18.62 0.03
C ALA A 306 18.36 -18.14 1.37
N ALA A 307 17.09 -18.41 1.61
CA ALA A 307 16.39 -18.11 2.85
C ALA A 307 15.43 -19.25 3.21
N PRO A 308 15.24 -19.54 4.51
CA PRO A 308 14.33 -20.62 4.92
C PRO A 308 12.86 -20.24 4.62
N ALA A 309 12.02 -21.29 4.49
CA ALA A 309 10.58 -21.08 4.45
C ALA A 309 10.07 -20.55 5.80
N THR A 310 9.10 -19.64 5.74
CA THR A 310 8.50 -19.02 6.93
C THR A 310 7.06 -18.62 6.66
N GLN A 311 6.21 -18.66 7.68
CA GLN A 311 4.86 -18.10 7.65
C GLN A 311 4.85 -16.57 7.85
N GLY A 312 6.00 -15.96 8.12
CA GLY A 312 6.10 -14.52 8.32
C GLY A 312 5.10 -14.00 9.34
N ALA A 313 4.44 -12.91 9.01
CA ALA A 313 3.45 -12.25 9.86
C ALA A 313 1.99 -12.67 9.57
N LEU A 314 1.73 -13.78 8.87
CA LEU A 314 0.37 -14.21 8.52
C LEU A 314 -0.53 -14.35 9.76
N TYR A 315 -0.09 -15.10 10.75
CA TYR A 315 -0.88 -15.40 11.95
C TYR A 315 -0.44 -14.60 13.17
N LYS A 316 0.87 -14.47 13.39
CA LYS A 316 1.44 -13.72 14.52
C LYS A 316 2.31 -12.57 13.99
N PRO A 317 2.35 -11.43 14.68
CA PRO A 317 3.27 -10.37 14.30
C PRO A 317 4.73 -10.83 14.49
N MET A 318 5.63 -10.32 13.65
CA MET A 318 7.06 -10.52 13.81
C MET A 318 7.67 -9.42 14.68
N GLU A 319 8.73 -9.74 15.41
CA GLU A 319 9.48 -8.78 16.23
C GLU A 319 10.35 -7.84 15.39
N GLU A 320 10.83 -8.31 14.25
CA GLU A 320 11.64 -7.53 13.30
C GLU A 320 10.76 -6.65 12.42
N GLY A 321 11.40 -5.78 11.66
CA GLY A 321 10.72 -4.93 10.68
C GLY A 321 9.79 -3.92 11.35
N LYS A 322 10.34 -3.05 12.21
CA LYS A 322 9.60 -2.03 12.98
C LYS A 322 9.55 -0.68 12.27
N GLY A 323 10.49 -0.43 11.34
CA GLY A 323 10.67 0.86 10.66
C GLY A 323 9.61 1.20 9.62
N VAL A 324 9.80 2.35 9.02
CA VAL A 324 9.06 2.79 7.82
C VAL A 324 9.64 2.09 6.59
N ASP A 325 10.96 2.00 6.49
CA ASP A 325 11.72 1.22 5.53
C ASP A 325 12.34 -0.04 6.16
N ASP A 326 12.96 -0.88 5.35
CA ASP A 326 13.68 -2.10 5.81
C ASP A 326 15.08 -2.22 5.18
N GLY A 327 15.55 -1.26 4.41
CA GLY A 327 16.87 -1.24 3.76
C GLY A 327 17.07 -2.32 2.70
N VAL A 328 16.01 -2.82 2.09
CA VAL A 328 16.06 -3.89 1.06
C VAL A 328 16.81 -3.40 -0.17
N ASP A 329 16.57 -2.16 -0.60
CA ASP A 329 17.22 -1.58 -1.78
C ASP A 329 18.73 -1.42 -1.59
N GLU A 330 19.18 -1.06 -0.38
CA GLU A 330 20.59 -0.98 -0.04
C GLU A 330 21.27 -2.35 -0.05
N ARG A 331 20.65 -3.35 0.60
CA ARG A 331 21.14 -4.75 0.55
C ARG A 331 21.25 -5.27 -0.89
N MET A 332 20.28 -4.97 -1.75
CA MET A 332 20.32 -5.34 -3.16
C MET A 332 21.48 -4.68 -3.93
N LYS A 333 21.80 -3.43 -3.62
CA LYS A 333 22.96 -2.73 -4.21
C LYS A 333 24.29 -3.37 -3.79
N GLU A 334 24.43 -3.74 -2.52
CA GLU A 334 25.62 -4.42 -2.01
C GLU A 334 25.81 -5.80 -2.63
N GLU A 335 24.75 -6.61 -2.69
CA GLU A 335 24.78 -7.92 -3.34
C GLU A 335 25.18 -7.82 -4.83
N LYS A 336 24.70 -6.79 -5.52
CA LYS A 336 25.08 -6.55 -6.91
C LYS A 336 26.56 -6.23 -7.02
N LYS A 337 27.12 -5.44 -6.10
CA LYS A 337 28.55 -5.14 -6.05
C LYS A 337 29.38 -6.40 -5.83
N MET A 338 29.00 -7.25 -4.88
CA MET A 338 29.67 -8.52 -4.57
C MET A 338 29.67 -9.48 -5.78
N ARG A 339 28.52 -9.67 -6.41
CA ARG A 339 28.40 -10.50 -7.64
C ARG A 339 29.27 -9.98 -8.79
N ASN A 340 29.35 -8.66 -8.95
CA ASN A 340 30.18 -8.08 -10.00
C ASN A 340 31.70 -8.23 -9.71
N LYS A 341 32.10 -8.30 -8.43
CA LYS A 341 33.47 -8.58 -8.02
C LYS A 341 33.84 -10.04 -8.31
N GLN A 342 32.98 -10.98 -7.91
CA GLN A 342 33.17 -12.41 -8.17
C GLN A 342 33.25 -12.81 -9.65
N LYS A 343 32.61 -12.04 -10.54
CA LYS A 343 32.69 -12.26 -12.00
C LYS A 343 33.96 -11.73 -12.64
N LYS A 344 34.74 -10.90 -11.93
CA LYS A 344 36.00 -10.33 -12.40
C LYS A 344 37.23 -11.10 -11.89
N GLU A 345 37.05 -11.91 -10.88
CA GLU A 345 37.99 -12.91 -10.37
C GLU A 345 37.82 -14.24 -11.12
#